data_8d432cf4ca31aa9f172b9c8a8d5408ec
#
_entry.id   8d432cf4ca31aa9f172b9c8a8d5408ec
#
_cell.length_a   1.000
_cell.length_b   1.000
_cell.length_c   1.000
_cell.angle_alpha   90.00
_cell.angle_beta   90.00
_cell.angle_gamma   90.00
#
_symmetry.space_group_name_H-M   'P 1'
#
loop_
_entity.id
_entity.type
_entity.pdbx_description
1 polymer ?
#
loop_
_entity_poly.entity_id
_entity_poly.type
_entity_poly.pdbx_seq_one_letter_code
_entity_poly.pdbx_strand_id
1 'polypeptide(L)'
;ALITRNLDVISLRYAFPRSPHETEAHYAYFAHEDDDEATIQHRIRQASNLIGPSGFISLEDGAVFNRIHHGSRTHGNVAFQKGVRGRIEAPYLCDKGDEAGNLIRWEHYRQVMGFTRGSQRVE
;
A
#
# COMPACT_ATOMS: atom_id res chain seq x y z
N ALA A 1 -6.85 7.72 4.46
CA ALA A 1 -5.71 8.58 4.09
C ALA A 1 -4.39 7.97 4.58
N LEU A 2 -3.34 8.12 3.82
CA LEU A 2 -2.00 7.64 4.13
C LEU A 2 -1.00 8.79 3.92
N ILE A 3 -0.22 9.10 4.95
CA ILE A 3 0.89 10.06 4.86
C ILE A 3 2.16 9.25 4.64
N THR A 4 2.91 9.60 3.61
CA THR A 4 4.17 8.94 3.29
C THR A 4 5.27 9.96 3.03
N ARG A 5 6.50 9.57 3.38
CA ARG A 5 7.72 10.29 2.99
C ARG A 5 8.60 9.35 2.17
N ASN A 6 8.85 9.72 0.94
CA ASN A 6 9.74 9.01 0.03
C ASN A 6 10.84 9.97 -0.40
N LEU A 7 12.07 9.73 0.04
CA LEU A 7 13.17 10.69 -0.11
C LEU A 7 12.77 12.04 0.50
N ASP A 8 12.79 13.11 -0.31
CA ASP A 8 12.39 14.45 0.11
C ASP A 8 10.93 14.80 -0.20
N VAL A 9 10.17 13.84 -0.73
CA VAL A 9 8.77 14.04 -1.07
C VAL A 9 7.89 13.60 0.09
N ILE A 10 7.11 14.54 0.62
CA ILE A 10 6.03 14.26 1.58
C ILE A 10 4.73 14.28 0.81
N SER A 11 3.95 13.22 0.92
CA SER A 11 2.65 13.12 0.25
C SER A 11 1.56 12.60 1.16
N LEU A 12 0.37 13.10 0.94
CA LEU A 12 -0.88 12.58 1.49
C LEU A 12 -1.64 11.90 0.36
N ARG A 13 -2.04 10.66 0.59
CA ARG A 13 -2.72 9.83 -0.41
C ARG A 13 -4.13 9.50 0.04
N TYR A 14 -5.05 9.55 -0.89
CA TYR A 14 -6.46 9.16 -0.69
C TYR A 14 -6.84 8.15 -1.74
N ALA A 15 -7.65 7.17 -1.36
CA ALA A 15 -8.29 6.25 -2.29
C ALA A 15 -9.80 6.44 -2.21
N PHE A 16 -10.41 6.75 -3.34
CA PHE A 16 -11.85 6.90 -3.48
C PHE A 16 -12.41 5.77 -4.35
N PRO A 17 -13.18 4.84 -3.79
CA PRO A 17 -13.83 3.82 -4.60
C PRO A 17 -14.91 4.47 -5.49
N ARG A 18 -14.83 4.23 -6.79
CA ARG A 18 -15.81 4.70 -7.77
C ARG A 18 -16.79 3.59 -8.16
N SER A 19 -16.30 2.36 -8.19
CA SER A 19 -17.09 1.17 -8.46
C SER A 19 -16.38 -0.07 -7.86
N PRO A 20 -16.97 -1.27 -7.92
CA PRO A 20 -16.26 -2.50 -7.54
C PRO A 20 -14.98 -2.77 -8.35
N HIS A 21 -14.81 -2.09 -9.48
CA HIS A 21 -13.71 -2.31 -10.41
C HIS A 21 -12.82 -1.09 -10.62
N GLU A 22 -13.14 0.01 -9.96
CA GLU A 22 -12.45 1.28 -10.17
C GLU A 22 -12.22 2.02 -8.86
N THR A 23 -10.98 2.42 -8.63
CA THR A 23 -10.58 3.25 -7.51
C THR A 23 -9.77 4.42 -8.03
N GLU A 24 -10.10 5.61 -7.59
CA GLU A 24 -9.39 6.84 -7.89
C GLU A 24 -8.38 7.14 -6.77
N ALA A 25 -7.11 7.28 -7.11
CA ALA A 25 -6.06 7.64 -6.18
C ALA A 25 -5.69 9.13 -6.32
N HIS A 26 -5.78 9.85 -5.23
CA HIS A 26 -5.40 11.25 -5.15
C HIS A 26 -4.16 11.42 -4.33
N TYR A 27 -3.27 12.32 -4.76
CA TYR A 27 -2.04 12.66 -4.09
C TYR A 27 -1.95 14.17 -3.88
N ALA A 28 -1.73 14.60 -2.66
CA ALA A 28 -1.31 15.95 -2.33
C ALA A 28 0.16 15.92 -1.91
N TYR A 29 0.97 16.80 -2.47
CA TYR A 29 2.38 16.91 -2.17
C TYR A 29 2.63 18.17 -1.33
N PHE A 30 3.59 18.09 -0.42
CA PHE A 30 3.92 19.16 0.49
C PHE A 30 5.38 19.60 0.32
N ALA A 31 5.61 20.89 0.44
CA ALA A 31 6.91 21.50 0.60
C ALA A 31 7.00 22.15 2.00
N HIS A 32 8.19 22.41 2.46
CA HIS A 32 8.38 23.20 3.67
C HIS A 32 8.22 24.69 3.37
N GLU A 33 7.75 25.44 4.35
CA GLU A 33 7.55 26.89 4.22
C GLU A 33 8.86 27.65 3.90
N ASP A 34 9.95 27.14 4.42
CA ASP A 34 11.30 27.71 4.23
C ASP A 34 12.02 27.21 2.98
N ASP A 35 11.40 26.38 2.16
CA ASP A 35 12.02 25.89 0.91
C ASP A 35 12.16 27.04 -0.10
N ASP A 36 13.33 27.20 -0.66
CA ASP A 36 13.55 28.12 -1.79
C ASP A 36 12.96 27.54 -3.09
N GLU A 37 12.86 28.38 -4.11
CA GLU A 37 12.29 27.98 -5.41
C GLU A 37 13.02 26.78 -6.04
N ALA A 38 14.32 26.71 -5.91
CA ALA A 38 15.11 25.60 -6.47
C ALA A 38 14.79 24.28 -5.77
N THR A 39 14.63 24.32 -4.46
CA THR A 39 14.24 23.17 -3.63
C THR A 39 12.80 22.73 -3.95
N ILE A 40 11.88 23.68 -4.09
CA ILE A 40 10.48 23.38 -4.49
C ILE A 40 10.47 22.68 -5.86
N GLN A 41 11.18 23.22 -6.85
CA GLN A 41 11.28 22.63 -8.18
C GLN A 41 11.92 21.24 -8.16
N HIS A 42 12.90 21.02 -7.29
CA HIS A 42 13.49 19.70 -7.09
C HIS A 42 12.47 18.70 -6.53
N ARG A 43 11.71 19.08 -5.50
CA ARG A 43 10.64 18.24 -4.90
C ARG A 43 9.55 17.91 -5.91
N ILE A 44 9.11 18.87 -6.71
CA ILE A 44 8.11 18.66 -7.77
C ILE A 44 8.60 17.60 -8.77
N ARG A 45 9.86 17.71 -9.23
CA ARG A 45 10.45 16.73 -10.16
C ARG A 45 10.56 15.34 -9.52
N GLN A 46 11.02 15.25 -8.28
CA GLN A 46 11.06 13.98 -7.57
C GLN A 46 9.66 13.37 -7.41
N ALA A 47 8.70 14.19 -6.98
CA ALA A 47 7.31 13.73 -6.84
C ALA A 47 6.76 13.18 -8.16
N SER A 48 6.93 13.92 -9.25
CA SER A 48 6.45 13.53 -10.57
C SER A 48 7.11 12.24 -11.06
N ASN A 49 8.42 12.12 -10.89
CA ASN A 49 9.18 10.96 -11.37
C ASN A 49 8.99 9.69 -10.54
N LEU A 50 8.70 9.81 -9.25
CA LEU A 50 8.54 8.66 -8.35
C LEU A 50 7.09 8.21 -8.25
N ILE A 51 6.20 9.11 -7.84
CA ILE A 51 4.84 8.81 -7.40
C ILE A 51 3.77 9.63 -8.10
N GLY A 52 4.13 10.44 -9.08
CA GLY A 52 3.18 11.05 -10.01
C GLY A 52 2.48 10.00 -10.88
N PRO A 53 1.41 10.35 -11.62
CA PRO A 53 0.66 9.38 -12.43
C PRO A 53 1.51 8.58 -13.42
N SER A 54 2.59 9.17 -13.91
CA SER A 54 3.58 8.55 -14.81
C SER A 54 4.91 8.25 -14.11
N GLY A 55 4.96 8.33 -12.79
CA GLY A 55 6.15 8.03 -12.00
C GLY A 55 6.45 6.53 -11.96
N PHE A 56 7.71 6.20 -11.75
CA PHE A 56 8.17 4.79 -11.77
C PHE A 56 7.36 3.89 -10.85
N ILE A 57 7.15 4.31 -9.59
CA ILE A 57 6.40 3.52 -8.59
C ILE A 57 4.93 3.42 -8.98
N SER A 58 4.30 4.53 -9.38
CA SER A 58 2.87 4.54 -9.69
C SER A 58 2.52 3.75 -10.95
N LEU A 59 3.38 3.76 -11.97
CA LEU A 59 3.20 2.94 -13.18
C LEU A 59 3.30 1.45 -12.86
N GLU A 60 4.29 1.06 -12.07
CA GLU A 60 4.44 -0.32 -11.62
C GLU A 60 3.24 -0.77 -10.79
N ASP A 61 2.89 0.00 -9.76
CA ASP A 61 1.73 -0.26 -8.91
C ASP A 61 0.44 -0.39 -9.72
N GLY A 62 0.18 0.51 -10.66
CA GLY A 62 -1.00 0.47 -11.51
C GLY A 62 -1.08 -0.81 -12.34
N ALA A 63 0.04 -1.24 -12.91
CA ALA A 63 0.12 -2.48 -13.67
C ALA A 63 -0.11 -3.71 -12.78
N VAL A 64 0.49 -3.74 -11.60
CA VAL A 64 0.36 -4.83 -10.64
C VAL A 64 -1.06 -4.91 -10.09
N PHE A 65 -1.67 -3.79 -9.72
CA PHE A 65 -3.04 -3.74 -9.19
C PHE A 65 -4.05 -4.27 -10.22
N ASN A 66 -3.90 -3.89 -11.49
CA ASN A 66 -4.74 -4.41 -12.55
C ASN A 66 -4.62 -5.93 -12.70
N ARG A 67 -3.39 -6.47 -12.66
CA ARG A 67 -3.16 -7.91 -12.74
C ARG A 67 -3.74 -8.66 -11.53
N ILE A 68 -3.56 -8.13 -10.31
CA ILE A 68 -4.13 -8.70 -9.09
C ILE A 68 -5.65 -8.67 -9.17
N HIS A 69 -6.25 -7.57 -9.64
CA HIS A 69 -7.70 -7.47 -9.80
C HIS A 69 -8.23 -8.52 -10.79
N HIS A 70 -7.56 -8.73 -11.91
CA HIS A 70 -7.93 -9.80 -12.84
C HIS A 70 -7.73 -11.19 -12.24
N GLY A 71 -6.60 -11.42 -11.56
CA GLY A 71 -6.29 -12.69 -10.91
C GLY A 71 -7.28 -13.05 -9.79
N SER A 72 -7.79 -12.05 -9.04
CA SER A 72 -8.74 -12.28 -7.96
C SER A 72 -10.11 -12.82 -8.40
N ARG A 73 -10.40 -12.76 -9.71
CA ARG A 73 -11.61 -13.35 -10.30
C ARG A 73 -11.49 -14.83 -10.60
N THR A 74 -10.29 -15.38 -10.54
CA THR A 74 -10.08 -16.82 -10.73
C THR A 74 -10.38 -17.56 -9.45
N HIS A 75 -11.08 -18.71 -9.58
CA HIS A 75 -11.31 -19.59 -8.45
C HIS A 75 -10.12 -20.53 -8.31
N GLY A 76 -9.49 -20.53 -7.16
CA GLY A 76 -8.35 -21.40 -6.90
C GLY A 76 -7.69 -21.12 -5.55
N ASN A 77 -6.87 -22.04 -5.10
CA ASN A 77 -6.06 -21.83 -3.92
C ASN A 77 -4.90 -20.89 -4.25
N VAL A 78 -4.72 -19.88 -3.44
CA VAL A 78 -3.62 -18.91 -3.58
C VAL A 78 -2.67 -19.07 -2.42
N ALA A 79 -1.40 -19.23 -2.72
CA ALA A 79 -0.33 -19.21 -1.71
C ALA A 79 0.36 -17.85 -1.69
N PHE A 80 0.48 -17.27 -0.50
CA PHE A 80 1.18 -16.02 -0.29
C PHE A 80 2.49 -16.28 0.45
N GLN A 81 3.57 -15.79 -0.12
CA GLN A 81 4.88 -15.79 0.52
C GLN A 81 5.01 -14.56 1.41
N LYS A 82 4.98 -14.75 2.72
CA LYS A 82 4.92 -13.64 3.69
C LYS A 82 6.23 -13.35 4.41
N GLY A 83 7.24 -14.20 4.27
CA GLY A 83 8.53 -14.03 4.92
C GLY A 83 8.49 -14.09 6.46
N VAL A 84 7.37 -14.46 7.04
CA VAL A 84 7.13 -14.50 8.49
C VAL A 84 7.35 -15.90 9.01
N ARG A 85 8.13 -16.04 10.09
CA ARG A 85 8.38 -17.31 10.77
C ARG A 85 7.50 -17.42 12.00
N GLY A 86 6.64 -18.44 12.03
CA GLY A 86 5.79 -18.72 13.18
C GLY A 86 4.57 -17.82 13.30
N ARG A 87 3.97 -17.77 14.49
CA ARG A 87 2.79 -16.98 14.80
C ARG A 87 3.19 -15.55 15.16
N ILE A 88 2.47 -14.59 14.59
CA ILE A 88 2.64 -13.18 14.95
C ILE A 88 1.81 -12.89 16.18
N GLU A 89 2.48 -12.51 17.26
CA GLU A 89 1.87 -12.03 18.51
C GLU A 89 2.38 -10.62 18.81
N ALA A 90 1.51 -9.77 19.30
CA ALA A 90 1.92 -8.41 19.68
C ALA A 90 2.60 -8.41 21.07
N PRO A 91 3.68 -7.63 21.31
CA PRO A 91 4.39 -6.82 20.32
C PRO A 91 5.27 -7.66 19.39
N TYR A 92 5.27 -7.35 18.11
CA TYR A 92 6.06 -8.03 17.09
C TYR A 92 7.13 -7.09 16.51
N LEU A 93 8.37 -7.51 16.55
CA LEU A 93 9.47 -6.82 15.87
C LEU A 93 9.57 -7.36 14.44
N CYS A 94 9.19 -6.52 13.48
CA CYS A 94 9.26 -6.86 12.07
C CYS A 94 10.71 -6.84 11.57
N ASP A 95 11.08 -7.87 10.83
CA ASP A 95 12.28 -7.82 10.01
C ASP A 95 12.02 -6.99 8.75
N LYS A 96 13.08 -6.35 8.25
CA LYS A 96 12.98 -5.61 6.99
C LYS A 96 12.67 -6.59 5.86
N GLY A 97 11.49 -6.43 5.27
CA GLY A 97 11.03 -7.25 4.15
C GLY A 97 10.06 -8.38 4.53
N ASP A 98 9.68 -8.54 5.80
CA ASP A 98 8.58 -9.42 6.17
C ASP A 98 7.21 -8.73 6.00
N GLU A 99 6.15 -9.52 5.92
CA GLU A 99 4.78 -9.04 5.74
C GLU A 99 3.96 -9.03 7.05
N ALA A 100 4.63 -9.00 8.20
CA ALA A 100 3.96 -9.04 9.51
C ALA A 100 2.99 -7.88 9.69
N GLY A 101 3.37 -6.67 9.27
CA GLY A 101 2.50 -5.49 9.32
C GLY A 101 1.21 -5.67 8.53
N ASN A 102 1.28 -6.30 7.37
CA ASN A 102 0.10 -6.63 6.57
C ASN A 102 -0.81 -7.66 7.25
N LEU A 103 -0.24 -8.66 7.91
CA LEU A 103 -1.01 -9.66 8.66
C LEU A 103 -1.75 -9.04 9.84
N ILE A 104 -1.10 -8.15 10.60
CA ILE A 104 -1.71 -7.40 11.70
C ILE A 104 -2.85 -6.52 11.19
N ARG A 105 -2.64 -5.80 10.08
CA ARG A 105 -3.68 -4.98 9.44
C ARG A 105 -4.88 -5.81 9.01
N TRP A 106 -4.66 -6.98 8.41
CA TRP A 106 -5.75 -7.86 7.98
C TRP A 106 -6.52 -8.43 9.16
N GLU A 107 -5.85 -8.76 10.26
CA GLU A 107 -6.54 -9.20 11.49
C GLU A 107 -7.42 -8.08 12.07
N HIS A 108 -6.90 -6.85 12.13
CA HIS A 108 -7.69 -5.69 12.56
C HIS A 108 -8.90 -5.45 11.64
N TYR A 109 -8.68 -5.46 10.32
CA TYR A 109 -9.77 -5.32 9.34
C TYR A 109 -10.85 -6.38 9.53
N ARG A 110 -10.45 -7.63 9.71
CA ARG A 110 -11.37 -8.74 9.97
C ARG A 110 -12.24 -8.49 11.21
N GLN A 111 -11.64 -8.00 12.29
CA GLN A 111 -12.34 -7.68 13.54
C GLN A 111 -13.36 -6.54 13.34
N VAL A 112 -12.93 -5.45 12.71
CA VAL A 112 -13.78 -4.28 12.44
C VAL A 112 -14.97 -4.64 11.54
N MET A 113 -14.76 -5.51 10.54
CA MET A 113 -15.81 -5.96 9.62
C MET A 113 -16.66 -7.10 10.15
N GLY A 114 -16.37 -7.62 11.34
CA GLY A 114 -17.12 -8.71 11.94
C GLY A 114 -16.93 -10.08 11.25
N PHE A 115 -15.88 -10.26 10.47
CA PHE A 115 -15.61 -11.55 9.82
C PHE A 115 -15.07 -12.54 10.83
N THR A 116 -15.69 -13.73 10.90
CA THR A 116 -15.16 -14.85 11.68
C THR A 116 -13.93 -15.46 11.00
N ARG A 117 -13.00 -16.00 11.78
CA ARG A 117 -11.95 -16.85 11.20
C ARG A 117 -12.60 -18.08 10.60
N GLY A 118 -12.38 -18.33 9.32
CA GLY A 118 -12.71 -19.61 8.73
C GLY A 118 -12.01 -20.73 9.52
N SER A 119 -12.70 -21.82 9.75
CA SER A 119 -12.05 -23.01 10.34
C SER A 119 -10.90 -23.41 9.41
N GLN A 120 -9.66 -23.21 9.86
CA GLN A 120 -8.52 -23.82 9.17
C GLN A 120 -8.70 -25.33 9.33
N ARG A 121 -9.05 -26.03 8.26
CA ARG A 121 -8.77 -27.46 8.19
C ARG A 121 -7.26 -27.57 8.06
N VAL A 122 -6.62 -27.94 9.15
CA VAL A 122 -5.26 -28.45 9.14
C VAL A 122 -5.40 -29.89 8.65
N GLU A 123 -5.11 -30.12 7.37
CA GLU A 123 -4.81 -31.46 6.87
C GLU A 123 -3.32 -31.70 7.01
#